data_e4e8f2f63a5d831a9c76f5b4854c4dc6
#
_entry.id   e4e8f2f63a5d831a9c76f5b4854c4dc6
#
_cell.length_a   1.000
_cell.length_b   1.000
_cell.length_c   1.000
_cell.angle_alpha   90.00
_cell.angle_beta   90.00
_cell.angle_gamma   90.00
#
_symmetry.space_group_name_H-M   'P 1'
#
loop_
_entity.id
_entity.type
_entity.pdbx_description
1 polymer ?
#
loop_
_entity_poly.entity_id
_entity_poly.type
_entity_poly.pdbx_seq_one_letter_code
_entity_poly.pdbx_strand_id
1 'polypeptide(L)'
;MAQVKLQGPCKAPLELQVQATLKANADPKQLKYDIEWLTVNYIDRFTLSGGGIFDGQGKAAWSQNNCKDSKSCGNLPNNLSFNFLTNSTIQDITSQDSKLFHVNVNGCRNLTFIRVNITAPPESINTDGIHVARSSNVNITDCVIGTGDDCISIGDELERLHITRVTCGPGHGISVGSLGKTLVKSFVVGVYVKNCTFINTDNGVRVKTWPTSHQGVVTDLHYEDIIVQNVTNPIVIDQVYCPYNQCNKDVDHATTTPPQR
;
A
#
# COMPACT_ATOMS: atom_id res chain seq x y z
N MET A 1 -4.96 7.15 21.58
CA MET A 1 -5.01 5.71 21.93
C MET A 1 -3.63 5.09 21.81
N ALA A 2 -3.25 4.19 22.70
CA ALA A 2 -1.98 3.45 22.60
C ALA A 2 -1.97 2.50 21.41
N GLN A 3 -0.79 1.99 21.06
CA GLN A 3 -0.61 0.96 20.06
C GLN A 3 -1.27 -0.35 20.51
N VAL A 4 -1.90 -1.06 19.56
CA VAL A 4 -2.64 -2.31 19.82
C VAL A 4 -2.09 -3.41 18.92
N LYS A 5 -1.85 -4.57 19.52
CA LYS A 5 -1.42 -5.77 18.77
C LYS A 5 -2.35 -6.93 19.08
N LEU A 6 -2.98 -7.47 18.06
CA LEU A 6 -3.71 -8.73 18.09
C LEU A 6 -2.80 -9.82 17.51
N GLN A 7 -2.64 -10.91 18.27
CA GLN A 7 -1.68 -11.96 17.91
C GLN A 7 -2.35 -13.34 17.99
N GLY A 8 -2.40 -14.01 16.83
CA GLY A 8 -2.81 -15.42 16.73
C GLY A 8 -1.69 -16.41 17.05
N PRO A 9 -1.94 -17.71 16.87
CA PRO A 9 -3.15 -18.25 16.24
C PRO A 9 -4.36 -18.23 17.17
N CYS A 10 -5.55 -18.05 16.61
CA CYS A 10 -6.82 -18.09 17.33
C CYS A 10 -7.52 -19.44 17.13
N LYS A 11 -8.25 -19.93 18.13
CA LYS A 11 -8.99 -21.20 18.06
C LYS A 11 -10.28 -21.12 17.23
N ALA A 12 -10.81 -19.90 17.06
CA ALA A 12 -12.06 -19.61 16.34
C ALA A 12 -11.92 -18.35 15.50
N PRO A 13 -12.82 -18.07 14.54
CA PRO A 13 -12.91 -16.79 13.86
C PRO A 13 -12.99 -15.65 14.87
N LEU A 14 -12.33 -14.54 14.56
CA LEU A 14 -12.32 -13.34 15.40
C LEU A 14 -12.85 -12.15 14.60
N GLU A 15 -13.82 -11.44 15.15
CA GLU A 15 -14.29 -10.16 14.61
C GLU A 15 -13.96 -9.02 15.57
N LEU A 16 -13.39 -7.94 15.03
CA LEU A 16 -13.22 -6.66 15.70
C LEU A 16 -14.18 -5.65 15.05
N GLN A 17 -15.25 -5.30 15.76
CA GLN A 17 -16.16 -4.25 15.33
C GLN A 17 -15.79 -2.91 15.97
N VAL A 18 -15.54 -1.91 15.13
CA VAL A 18 -15.25 -0.54 15.56
C VAL A 18 -16.34 0.36 15.01
N GLN A 19 -17.11 0.99 15.91
CA GLN A 19 -18.24 1.88 15.57
C GLN A 19 -17.96 3.34 15.95
N ALA A 20 -16.79 3.62 16.48
CA ALA A 20 -16.38 4.94 16.96
C ALA A 20 -15.14 5.44 16.21
N THR A 21 -14.80 6.71 16.41
CA THR A 21 -13.51 7.25 15.98
C THR A 21 -12.44 6.90 17.01
N LEU A 22 -11.47 6.10 16.61
CA LEU A 22 -10.23 5.85 17.36
C LEU A 22 -9.18 6.84 16.90
N LYS A 23 -8.50 7.51 17.85
CA LYS A 23 -7.44 8.47 17.56
C LYS A 23 -6.10 7.98 18.07
N ALA A 24 -5.10 7.94 17.19
CA ALA A 24 -3.71 7.69 17.56
C ALA A 24 -3.14 8.86 18.37
N ASN A 25 -1.99 8.68 18.99
CA ASN A 25 -1.25 9.81 19.55
C ASN A 25 -0.74 10.70 18.39
N ALA A 26 -0.96 12.00 18.47
CA ALA A 26 -0.53 12.93 17.44
C ALA A 26 1.01 13.07 17.39
N ASP A 27 1.67 13.02 18.55
CA ASP A 27 3.14 13.08 18.61
C ASP A 27 3.76 11.72 18.23
N PRO A 28 4.46 11.62 17.09
CA PRO A 28 5.07 10.36 16.67
C PRO A 28 6.14 9.85 17.65
N LYS A 29 6.77 10.72 18.44
CA LYS A 29 7.78 10.35 19.46
C LYS A 29 7.19 9.58 20.63
N GLN A 30 5.89 9.65 20.84
CA GLN A 30 5.18 8.90 21.88
C GLN A 30 4.82 7.48 21.42
N LEU A 31 5.09 7.13 20.16
CA LEU A 31 4.87 5.80 19.60
C LEU A 31 6.18 5.02 19.61
N LYS A 32 6.12 3.74 19.90
CA LYS A 32 7.29 2.86 19.81
C LYS A 32 7.67 2.65 18.36
N TYR A 33 8.94 2.80 18.02
CA TYR A 33 9.46 2.76 16.64
C TYR A 33 9.25 1.44 15.90
N ASP A 34 9.01 0.34 16.62
CA ASP A 34 8.94 -0.99 16.01
C ASP A 34 7.52 -1.54 15.90
N ILE A 35 6.51 -0.73 16.18
CA ILE A 35 5.13 -1.20 16.26
C ILE A 35 4.22 -0.20 15.57
N GLU A 36 3.46 -0.69 14.60
CA GLU A 36 2.37 0.02 13.95
C GLU A 36 1.29 0.41 14.97
N TRP A 37 0.35 1.26 14.61
CA TRP A 37 -0.67 1.68 15.56
C TRP A 37 -1.64 0.55 15.90
N LEU A 38 -2.26 -0.10 14.89
CA LEU A 38 -3.00 -1.34 15.07
C LEU A 38 -2.37 -2.44 14.22
N THR A 39 -1.90 -3.50 14.87
CA THR A 39 -1.30 -4.66 14.20
C THR A 39 -2.12 -5.91 14.46
N VAL A 40 -2.41 -6.67 13.40
CA VAL A 40 -3.07 -7.99 13.48
C VAL A 40 -2.18 -9.03 12.82
N ASN A 41 -1.75 -10.04 13.57
CA ASN A 41 -0.77 -11.02 13.11
C ASN A 41 -1.25 -12.46 13.27
N TYR A 42 -0.99 -13.30 12.26
CA TYR A 42 -1.14 -14.77 12.33
C TYR A 42 -2.54 -15.23 12.74
N ILE A 43 -3.59 -14.55 12.26
CA ILE A 43 -4.98 -14.92 12.55
C ILE A 43 -5.62 -15.49 11.27
N ASP A 44 -6.26 -16.63 11.39
CA ASP A 44 -7.14 -17.20 10.37
C ASP A 44 -8.58 -16.75 10.61
N ARG A 45 -9.28 -16.35 9.57
CA ARG A 45 -10.68 -15.88 9.61
C ARG A 45 -10.88 -14.68 10.56
N PHE A 46 -10.07 -13.66 10.35
CA PHE A 46 -10.22 -12.36 11.01
C PHE A 46 -11.17 -11.47 10.21
N THR A 47 -12.05 -10.75 10.91
CA THR A 47 -12.87 -9.70 10.32
C THR A 47 -12.66 -8.38 11.08
N LEU A 48 -12.41 -7.30 10.34
CA LEU A 48 -12.47 -5.93 10.86
C LEU A 48 -13.64 -5.20 10.18
N SER A 49 -14.55 -4.64 11.00
CA SER A 49 -15.80 -4.04 10.49
C SER A 49 -16.33 -2.93 11.42
N GLY A 50 -17.53 -2.39 11.13
CA GLY A 50 -18.32 -1.61 12.06
C GLY A 50 -18.50 -0.12 11.73
N GLY A 51 -17.97 0.37 10.60
CA GLY A 51 -18.16 1.76 10.18
C GLY A 51 -17.29 2.78 10.91
N GLY A 52 -16.38 2.33 11.78
CA GLY A 52 -15.53 3.21 12.58
C GLY A 52 -14.39 3.86 11.81
N ILE A 53 -13.80 4.88 12.44
CA ILE A 53 -12.72 5.69 11.88
C ILE A 53 -11.44 5.46 12.68
N PHE A 54 -10.35 5.16 11.97
CA PHE A 54 -8.99 5.11 12.50
C PHE A 54 -8.25 6.38 12.10
N ASP A 55 -8.26 7.39 12.98
CA ASP A 55 -7.61 8.68 12.79
C ASP A 55 -6.16 8.63 13.32
N GLY A 56 -5.20 8.56 12.39
CA GLY A 56 -3.77 8.48 12.69
C GLY A 56 -3.16 9.78 13.19
N GLN A 57 -3.83 10.92 13.05
CA GLN A 57 -3.35 12.25 13.42
C GLN A 57 -1.96 12.58 12.82
N GLY A 58 -1.77 12.31 11.52
CA GLY A 58 -0.48 12.32 10.82
C GLY A 58 0.18 13.68 10.65
N LYS A 59 -0.56 14.80 10.78
CA LYS A 59 -0.08 16.15 10.46
C LYS A 59 1.29 16.50 11.04
N ALA A 60 1.53 16.17 12.31
CA ALA A 60 2.82 16.44 12.96
C ALA A 60 3.95 15.56 12.40
N ALA A 61 3.63 14.32 11.99
CA ALA A 61 4.59 13.42 11.39
C ALA A 61 5.01 13.87 9.98
N TRP A 62 4.08 14.34 9.16
CA TRP A 62 4.38 14.81 7.81
C TRP A 62 5.29 16.04 7.82
N SER A 63 5.09 16.98 8.75
CA SER A 63 5.97 18.14 8.89
C SER A 63 7.39 17.80 9.36
N GLN A 64 7.59 16.65 9.96
CA GLN A 64 8.89 16.13 10.42
C GLN A 64 9.48 15.09 9.47
N ASN A 65 8.77 14.71 8.41
CA ASN A 65 9.23 13.74 7.43
C ASN A 65 10.36 14.33 6.58
N ASN A 66 11.55 13.76 6.71
CA ASN A 66 12.75 14.16 6.01
C ASN A 66 13.24 13.13 4.97
N CYS A 67 12.35 12.30 4.46
CA CYS A 67 12.68 11.25 3.49
C CYS A 67 13.35 11.79 2.22
N LYS A 68 13.11 13.05 1.87
CA LYS A 68 13.78 13.72 0.74
C LYS A 68 15.27 13.95 0.98
N ASP A 69 15.65 14.21 2.23
CA ASP A 69 17.00 14.65 2.60
C ASP A 69 17.83 13.52 3.24
N SER A 70 17.17 12.44 3.65
CA SER A 70 17.79 11.31 4.35
C SER A 70 17.59 10.00 3.61
N LYS A 71 18.64 9.19 3.49
CA LYS A 71 18.53 7.81 2.98
C LYS A 71 17.74 6.87 3.91
N SER A 72 17.50 7.30 5.14
CA SER A 72 16.72 6.59 6.14
C SER A 72 15.55 7.49 6.54
N CYS A 73 14.37 7.17 6.07
CA CYS A 73 13.15 7.76 6.59
C CYS A 73 12.96 7.33 8.04
N GLY A 74 12.55 8.26 8.91
CA GLY A 74 12.18 7.91 10.28
C GLY A 74 11.11 6.81 10.29
N ASN A 75 11.21 5.85 11.20
CA ASN A 75 10.21 4.80 11.36
C ASN A 75 8.91 5.41 11.91
N LEU A 76 8.02 5.78 11.01
CA LEU A 76 6.67 6.24 11.35
C LEU A 76 5.71 5.05 11.29
N PRO A 77 4.74 4.94 12.20
CA PRO A 77 3.80 3.84 12.21
C PRO A 77 2.72 4.01 11.13
N ASN A 78 2.36 2.91 10.51
CA ASN A 78 1.14 2.81 9.72
C ASN A 78 -0.10 2.81 10.62
N ASN A 79 -1.26 3.17 10.10
CA ASN A 79 -2.50 3.07 10.89
C ASN A 79 -2.85 1.61 11.16
N LEU A 80 -2.90 0.78 10.12
CA LEU A 80 -3.32 -0.61 10.19
C LEU A 80 -2.27 -1.50 9.53
N SER A 81 -1.86 -2.57 10.20
CA SER A 81 -0.96 -3.58 9.64
C SER A 81 -1.52 -4.98 9.82
N PHE A 82 -1.60 -5.70 8.71
CA PHE A 82 -2.08 -7.07 8.64
C PHE A 82 -0.94 -7.97 8.18
N ASN A 83 -0.47 -8.86 9.07
CA ASN A 83 0.66 -9.71 8.79
C ASN A 83 0.27 -11.17 8.93
N PHE A 84 0.51 -11.95 7.88
CA PHE A 84 0.28 -13.41 7.85
C PHE A 84 -1.16 -13.80 8.21
N LEU A 85 -2.13 -13.00 7.79
CA LEU A 85 -3.54 -13.36 7.90
C LEU A 85 -3.94 -14.33 6.79
N THR A 86 -4.90 -15.19 7.09
CA THR A 86 -5.52 -16.08 6.10
C THR A 86 -7.04 -15.98 6.16
N ASN A 87 -7.71 -16.09 5.00
CA ASN A 87 -9.18 -16.15 4.88
C ASN A 87 -9.90 -15.00 5.62
N SER A 88 -9.40 -13.78 5.49
CA SER A 88 -9.79 -12.65 6.35
C SER A 88 -10.45 -11.54 5.54
N THR A 89 -11.23 -10.70 6.22
CA THR A 89 -11.97 -9.60 5.58
C THR A 89 -11.83 -8.30 6.38
N ILE A 90 -11.58 -7.21 5.68
CA ILE A 90 -11.55 -5.85 6.21
C ILE A 90 -12.63 -5.07 5.47
N GLN A 91 -13.63 -4.59 6.17
CA GLN A 91 -14.77 -3.99 5.52
C GLN A 91 -15.39 -2.83 6.29
N ASP A 92 -16.01 -1.91 5.55
CA ASP A 92 -16.83 -0.84 6.12
C ASP A 92 -16.10 -0.05 7.22
N ILE A 93 -14.87 0.36 6.96
CA ILE A 93 -14.06 1.19 7.86
C ILE A 93 -13.47 2.38 7.14
N THR A 94 -13.07 3.38 7.90
CA THR A 94 -12.30 4.53 7.39
C THR A 94 -10.94 4.59 8.06
N SER A 95 -9.87 4.73 7.27
CA SER A 95 -8.54 5.10 7.74
C SER A 95 -8.25 6.54 7.34
N GLN A 96 -8.02 7.40 8.31
CA GLN A 96 -7.82 8.83 8.13
C GLN A 96 -6.46 9.27 8.64
N ASP A 97 -5.79 10.17 7.92
CA ASP A 97 -4.58 10.89 8.33
C ASP A 97 -3.51 9.99 8.95
N SER A 98 -3.13 8.93 8.26
CA SER A 98 -2.04 8.06 8.72
C SER A 98 -0.71 8.83 8.73
N LYS A 99 0.20 8.45 9.62
CA LYS A 99 1.54 9.05 9.71
C LYS A 99 2.46 8.58 8.58
N LEU A 100 2.24 7.35 8.11
CA LEU A 100 2.90 6.71 7.00
C LEU A 100 1.83 6.00 6.16
N PHE A 101 1.98 4.75 5.74
CA PHE A 101 0.93 4.03 5.01
C PHE A 101 -0.35 3.91 5.85
N HIS A 102 -1.49 4.01 5.20
CA HIS A 102 -2.77 3.78 5.87
C HIS A 102 -2.96 2.31 6.23
N VAL A 103 -2.69 1.44 5.26
CA VAL A 103 -2.81 -0.01 5.42
C VAL A 103 -1.56 -0.69 4.87
N ASN A 104 -0.93 -1.53 5.68
CA ASN A 104 0.19 -2.38 5.27
C ASN A 104 -0.23 -3.86 5.34
N VAL A 105 -0.10 -4.58 4.24
CA VAL A 105 -0.43 -6.01 4.09
C VAL A 105 0.84 -6.78 3.77
N ASN A 106 1.22 -7.70 4.63
CA ASN A 106 2.44 -8.46 4.46
C ASN A 106 2.22 -9.96 4.77
N GLY A 107 2.54 -10.82 3.82
CA GLY A 107 2.47 -12.26 4.00
C GLY A 107 1.06 -12.85 4.12
N CYS A 108 0.03 -12.12 3.70
CA CYS A 108 -1.37 -12.55 3.81
C CYS A 108 -1.79 -13.45 2.65
N ARG A 109 -2.79 -14.30 2.90
CA ARG A 109 -3.39 -15.17 1.89
C ARG A 109 -4.90 -15.13 1.98
N ASN A 110 -5.57 -14.97 0.83
CA ASN A 110 -7.03 -14.87 0.76
C ASN A 110 -7.58 -13.78 1.69
N LEU A 111 -7.12 -12.54 1.45
CA LEU A 111 -7.53 -11.35 2.20
C LEU A 111 -8.38 -10.45 1.31
N THR A 112 -9.49 -9.98 1.82
CA THR A 112 -10.41 -9.11 1.08
C THR A 112 -10.64 -7.79 1.80
N PHE A 113 -10.53 -6.68 1.05
CA PHE A 113 -10.94 -5.34 1.46
C PHE A 113 -12.22 -4.96 0.72
N ILE A 114 -13.25 -4.54 1.44
CA ILE A 114 -14.57 -4.18 0.87
C ILE A 114 -15.04 -2.86 1.48
N ARG A 115 -15.38 -1.88 0.65
CA ARG A 115 -15.91 -0.57 1.07
C ARG A 115 -15.06 0.09 2.17
N VAL A 116 -13.76 0.02 2.00
CA VAL A 116 -12.81 0.73 2.85
C VAL A 116 -12.61 2.13 2.29
N ASN A 117 -12.74 3.14 3.14
CA ASN A 117 -12.46 4.53 2.82
C ASN A 117 -11.10 4.93 3.41
N ILE A 118 -10.24 5.52 2.59
CA ILE A 118 -8.91 5.99 3.01
C ILE A 118 -8.76 7.44 2.60
N THR A 119 -8.39 8.30 3.54
CA THR A 119 -8.28 9.72 3.26
C THR A 119 -7.12 10.39 4.01
N ALA A 120 -6.35 11.17 3.28
CA ALA A 120 -5.35 12.10 3.80
C ALA A 120 -5.22 13.29 2.83
N PRO A 121 -4.69 14.43 3.25
CA PRO A 121 -4.42 15.56 2.35
C PRO A 121 -3.44 15.18 1.22
N PRO A 122 -3.58 15.77 0.03
CA PRO A 122 -2.70 15.45 -1.11
C PRO A 122 -1.23 15.79 -0.89
N GLU A 123 -0.92 16.67 0.06
CA GLU A 123 0.46 17.01 0.46
C GLU A 123 1.05 16.11 1.55
N SER A 124 0.31 15.12 2.03
CA SER A 124 0.77 14.20 3.08
C SER A 124 1.77 13.18 2.51
N ILE A 125 3.02 13.26 2.95
CA ILE A 125 4.13 12.50 2.39
C ILE A 125 4.07 11.03 2.85
N ASN A 126 4.26 10.10 1.90
CA ASN A 126 4.31 8.65 2.12
C ASN A 126 3.05 8.07 2.79
N THR A 127 1.90 8.63 2.46
CA THR A 127 0.61 8.14 2.96
C THR A 127 -0.05 7.18 1.97
N ASP A 128 0.69 6.17 1.51
CA ASP A 128 0.13 5.13 0.65
C ASP A 128 -1.18 4.59 1.23
N GLY A 129 -2.19 4.42 0.39
CA GLY A 129 -3.49 3.93 0.85
C GLY A 129 -3.41 2.48 1.32
N ILE A 130 -3.20 1.54 0.40
CA ILE A 130 -3.03 0.12 0.72
C ILE A 130 -1.71 -0.38 0.10
N HIS A 131 -0.74 -0.71 0.93
CA HIS A 131 0.49 -1.38 0.50
C HIS A 131 0.34 -2.89 0.63
N VAL A 132 0.63 -3.65 -0.43
CA VAL A 132 0.51 -5.12 -0.44
C VAL A 132 1.81 -5.76 -0.89
N ALA A 133 2.42 -6.58 -0.03
CA ALA A 133 3.63 -7.32 -0.35
C ALA A 133 3.58 -8.76 0.19
N ARG A 134 4.37 -9.68 -0.36
CA ARG A 134 4.52 -11.09 0.08
C ARG A 134 3.20 -11.83 0.28
N SER A 135 2.21 -11.49 -0.53
CA SER A 135 0.82 -11.92 -0.31
C SER A 135 0.26 -12.61 -1.54
N SER A 136 -0.80 -13.38 -1.34
CA SER A 136 -1.47 -14.05 -2.46
C SER A 136 -2.99 -14.06 -2.31
N ASN A 137 -3.70 -14.01 -3.45
CA ASN A 137 -5.16 -13.95 -3.50
C ASN A 137 -5.73 -12.80 -2.66
N VAL A 138 -5.27 -11.58 -2.92
CA VAL A 138 -5.79 -10.37 -2.26
C VAL A 138 -6.84 -9.73 -3.17
N ASN A 139 -7.96 -9.32 -2.59
CA ASN A 139 -9.04 -8.63 -3.29
C ASN A 139 -9.27 -7.25 -2.65
N ILE A 140 -9.35 -6.20 -3.46
CA ILE A 140 -9.67 -4.83 -3.02
C ILE A 140 -10.84 -4.37 -3.87
N THR A 141 -12.01 -4.19 -3.27
CA THR A 141 -13.21 -3.88 -4.02
C THR A 141 -14.06 -2.80 -3.37
N ASP A 142 -14.70 -1.97 -4.20
CA ASP A 142 -15.63 -0.91 -3.78
C ASP A 142 -14.97 0.09 -2.79
N CYS A 143 -13.68 0.37 -2.92
CA CYS A 143 -12.93 1.24 -2.02
C CYS A 143 -12.79 2.65 -2.61
N VAL A 144 -12.67 3.65 -1.72
CA VAL A 144 -12.39 5.04 -2.08
C VAL A 144 -11.10 5.44 -1.37
N ILE A 145 -10.09 5.82 -2.14
CA ILE A 145 -8.74 6.07 -1.61
C ILE A 145 -8.20 7.39 -2.16
N GLY A 146 -8.00 8.38 -1.29
CA GLY A 146 -7.38 9.65 -1.62
C GLY A 146 -6.33 10.02 -0.59
N THR A 147 -5.06 10.18 -1.02
CA THR A 147 -3.90 10.38 -0.15
C THR A 147 -2.85 11.27 -0.81
N GLY A 148 -1.72 11.43 -0.18
CA GLY A 148 -0.58 12.18 -0.74
C GLY A 148 0.49 11.28 -1.37
N ASP A 149 0.23 9.98 -1.55
CA ASP A 149 1.13 9.05 -2.23
C ASP A 149 0.34 8.01 -3.04
N ASP A 150 0.87 6.80 -3.27
CA ASP A 150 0.19 5.77 -4.04
C ASP A 150 -1.16 5.39 -3.40
N CYS A 151 -2.20 5.36 -4.19
CA CYS A 151 -3.52 4.85 -3.79
C CYS A 151 -3.41 3.38 -3.37
N ILE A 152 -2.79 2.57 -4.22
CA ILE A 152 -2.40 1.19 -3.90
C ILE A 152 -0.97 1.00 -4.39
N SER A 153 -0.09 0.57 -3.49
CA SER A 153 1.29 0.22 -3.83
C SER A 153 1.53 -1.29 -3.69
N ILE A 154 2.14 -1.88 -4.71
CA ILE A 154 2.31 -3.32 -4.85
C ILE A 154 3.79 -3.65 -4.75
N GLY A 155 4.19 -4.27 -3.65
CA GLY A 155 5.57 -4.67 -3.38
C GLY A 155 5.91 -6.08 -3.89
N ASP A 156 7.07 -6.57 -3.45
CA ASP A 156 7.64 -7.84 -3.87
C ASP A 156 6.84 -9.07 -3.42
N GLU A 157 7.05 -10.19 -4.11
CA GLU A 157 6.50 -11.50 -3.77
C GLU A 157 4.97 -11.53 -3.72
N LEU A 158 4.33 -10.93 -4.75
CA LEU A 158 2.88 -10.90 -4.87
C LEU A 158 2.39 -11.87 -5.94
N GLU A 159 1.33 -12.61 -5.61
CA GLU A 159 0.58 -13.45 -6.55
C GLU A 159 -0.93 -13.19 -6.45
N ARG A 160 -1.56 -12.89 -7.58
CA ARG A 160 -3.02 -12.72 -7.73
C ARG A 160 -3.61 -11.63 -6.83
N LEU A 161 -3.52 -10.39 -7.29
CA LEU A 161 -4.20 -9.24 -6.71
C LEU A 161 -5.32 -8.76 -7.65
N HIS A 162 -6.53 -8.70 -7.14
CA HIS A 162 -7.68 -8.15 -7.85
C HIS A 162 -8.10 -6.82 -7.23
N ILE A 163 -8.15 -5.78 -8.05
CA ILE A 163 -8.57 -4.42 -7.68
C ILE A 163 -9.77 -4.07 -8.55
N THR A 164 -10.94 -3.91 -7.94
CA THR A 164 -12.18 -3.74 -8.71
C THR A 164 -13.04 -2.63 -8.12
N ARG A 165 -13.54 -1.74 -8.96
CA ARG A 165 -14.41 -0.61 -8.57
C ARG A 165 -13.79 0.26 -7.47
N VAL A 166 -12.52 0.61 -7.63
CA VAL A 166 -11.80 1.52 -6.74
C VAL A 166 -11.80 2.91 -7.36
N THR A 167 -12.16 3.90 -6.55
CA THR A 167 -11.95 5.32 -6.88
C THR A 167 -10.67 5.78 -6.20
N CYS A 168 -9.72 6.23 -7.00
CA CYS A 168 -8.39 6.62 -6.58
C CYS A 168 -8.20 8.13 -6.82
N GLY A 169 -7.86 8.86 -5.79
CA GLY A 169 -7.52 10.29 -5.90
C GLY A 169 -8.05 11.18 -4.79
N PRO A 170 -7.31 12.25 -4.48
CA PRO A 170 -5.97 12.59 -5.00
C PRO A 170 -4.89 11.55 -4.63
N GLY A 171 -3.68 11.65 -5.25
CA GLY A 171 -2.54 10.79 -4.96
C GLY A 171 -1.71 10.44 -6.19
N HIS A 172 -0.93 9.35 -6.09
CA HIS A 172 -0.01 8.96 -7.16
C HIS A 172 -0.50 7.80 -8.04
N GLY A 173 -1.74 7.34 -7.87
CA GLY A 173 -2.34 6.25 -8.66
C GLY A 173 -2.08 4.85 -8.09
N ILE A 174 -2.23 3.81 -8.92
CA ILE A 174 -1.94 2.41 -8.55
C ILE A 174 -0.59 2.01 -9.12
N SER A 175 0.35 1.62 -8.25
CA SER A 175 1.74 1.38 -8.62
C SER A 175 2.20 -0.05 -8.31
N VAL A 176 2.74 -0.73 -9.29
CA VAL A 176 3.60 -1.90 -9.08
C VAL A 176 5.01 -1.38 -8.79
N GLY A 177 5.52 -1.66 -7.60
CA GLY A 177 6.84 -1.22 -7.16
C GLY A 177 6.84 -0.05 -6.16
N SER A 178 8.06 0.46 -5.86
CA SER A 178 9.29 0.24 -6.66
C SER A 178 9.94 -1.12 -6.35
N LEU A 179 10.30 -1.85 -7.39
CA LEU A 179 10.90 -3.18 -7.28
C LEU A 179 12.41 -3.15 -7.60
N GLY A 180 13.14 -4.15 -7.09
CA GLY A 180 14.54 -4.36 -7.46
C GLY A 180 15.56 -3.48 -6.74
N LYS A 181 15.20 -2.81 -5.64
CA LYS A 181 16.13 -2.01 -4.83
C LYS A 181 17.17 -2.86 -4.10
N THR A 182 16.81 -4.09 -3.76
CA THR A 182 17.65 -5.02 -2.99
C THR A 182 18.04 -6.24 -3.81
N LEU A 183 19.07 -6.96 -3.38
CA LEU A 183 19.61 -8.18 -4.04
C LEU A 183 18.63 -9.38 -4.04
N VAL A 184 17.46 -9.25 -3.44
CA VAL A 184 16.47 -10.32 -3.36
C VAL A 184 15.70 -10.38 -4.69
N LYS A 185 15.48 -11.61 -5.18
CA LYS A 185 14.68 -11.84 -6.38
C LYS A 185 13.25 -11.36 -6.13
N SER A 186 12.82 -10.35 -6.90
CA SER A 186 11.48 -9.79 -6.82
C SER A 186 10.55 -10.43 -7.83
N PHE A 187 9.31 -10.73 -7.45
CA PHE A 187 8.30 -11.10 -8.43
C PHE A 187 6.93 -10.49 -8.10
N VAL A 188 6.20 -10.12 -9.14
CA VAL A 188 4.79 -9.72 -9.09
C VAL A 188 4.08 -10.40 -10.25
N VAL A 189 3.11 -11.25 -9.95
CA VAL A 189 2.41 -12.08 -10.93
C VAL A 189 0.91 -11.99 -10.71
N GLY A 190 0.16 -11.62 -11.76
CA GLY A 190 -1.29 -11.60 -11.74
C GLY A 190 -1.86 -10.39 -10.98
N VAL A 191 -1.78 -9.21 -11.58
CA VAL A 191 -2.44 -7.99 -11.10
C VAL A 191 -3.57 -7.63 -12.05
N TYR A 192 -4.78 -7.62 -11.53
CA TYR A 192 -6.00 -7.38 -12.30
C TYR A 192 -6.70 -6.14 -11.76
N VAL A 193 -6.68 -5.04 -12.51
CA VAL A 193 -7.31 -3.76 -12.16
C VAL A 193 -8.48 -3.53 -13.12
N LYS A 194 -9.70 -3.51 -12.59
CA LYS A 194 -10.92 -3.42 -13.41
C LYS A 194 -11.95 -2.45 -12.85
N ASN A 195 -12.63 -1.73 -13.76
CA ASN A 195 -13.68 -0.77 -13.41
C ASN A 195 -13.21 0.27 -12.37
N CYS A 196 -11.99 0.79 -12.50
CA CYS A 196 -11.42 1.75 -11.56
C CYS A 196 -11.38 3.17 -12.16
N THR A 197 -11.51 4.17 -11.28
CA THR A 197 -11.50 5.58 -11.68
C THR A 197 -10.38 6.31 -10.95
N PHE A 198 -9.57 7.05 -11.70
CA PHE A 198 -8.51 7.92 -11.17
C PHE A 198 -8.91 9.37 -11.36
N ILE A 199 -8.87 10.16 -10.28
CA ILE A 199 -9.29 11.56 -10.28
C ILE A 199 -8.25 12.43 -9.59
N ASN A 200 -7.71 13.44 -10.30
CA ASN A 200 -6.70 14.37 -9.75
C ASN A 200 -5.47 13.63 -9.19
N THR A 201 -5.00 12.61 -9.86
CA THR A 201 -3.80 11.87 -9.48
C THR A 201 -2.61 12.22 -10.39
N ASP A 202 -1.40 12.09 -9.87
CA ASP A 202 -0.20 12.27 -10.69
C ASP A 202 -0.10 11.20 -11.77
N ASN A 203 -0.42 9.96 -11.43
CA ASN A 203 -0.42 8.85 -12.37
C ASN A 203 -1.73 8.05 -12.29
N GLY A 204 -2.06 7.35 -13.35
CA GLY A 204 -3.09 6.32 -13.33
C GLY A 204 -2.50 5.00 -12.88
N VAL A 205 -2.12 4.13 -13.82
CA VAL A 205 -1.45 2.87 -13.54
C VAL A 205 0.06 2.98 -13.80
N ARG A 206 0.87 2.48 -12.86
CA ARG A 206 2.32 2.68 -12.93
C ARG A 206 3.09 1.40 -12.59
N VAL A 207 4.20 1.15 -13.31
CA VAL A 207 5.21 0.14 -12.96
C VAL A 207 6.52 0.86 -12.72
N LYS A 208 7.14 0.65 -11.55
CA LYS A 208 8.40 1.30 -11.12
C LYS A 208 9.45 0.24 -10.77
N THR A 209 10.61 0.26 -11.44
CA THR A 209 11.76 -0.55 -11.08
C THR A 209 13.01 0.29 -10.92
N TRP A 210 13.88 -0.07 -10.00
CA TRP A 210 15.15 0.62 -9.79
C TRP A 210 16.10 0.38 -10.98
N PRO A 211 16.99 1.34 -11.34
CA PRO A 211 17.88 1.23 -12.50
C PRO A 211 18.85 0.05 -12.41
N THR A 212 19.26 -0.32 -11.20
CA THR A 212 20.13 -1.48 -10.92
C THR A 212 19.34 -2.70 -10.48
N SER A 213 18.08 -2.82 -10.94
CA SER A 213 17.21 -3.89 -10.47
C SER A 213 17.86 -5.26 -10.64
N HIS A 214 17.96 -5.99 -9.54
CA HIS A 214 18.33 -7.39 -9.56
C HIS A 214 17.24 -8.21 -10.24
N GLN A 215 17.55 -9.44 -10.61
CA GLN A 215 16.62 -10.30 -11.34
C GLN A 215 15.23 -10.30 -10.73
N GLY A 216 14.25 -9.83 -11.48
CA GLY A 216 12.84 -9.77 -11.08
C GLY A 216 11.93 -10.17 -12.23
N VAL A 217 10.71 -10.54 -11.89
CA VAL A 217 9.67 -10.88 -12.87
C VAL A 217 8.41 -10.09 -12.53
N VAL A 218 7.94 -9.30 -13.48
CA VAL A 218 6.63 -8.65 -13.42
C VAL A 218 5.86 -9.13 -14.64
N THR A 219 4.78 -9.87 -14.43
CA THR A 219 4.03 -10.49 -15.51
C THR A 219 2.56 -10.63 -15.15
N ASP A 220 1.73 -10.87 -16.15
CA ASP A 220 0.29 -11.07 -16.00
C ASP A 220 -0.39 -9.84 -15.37
N LEU A 221 -0.18 -8.67 -15.99
CA LEU A 221 -0.80 -7.40 -15.57
C LEU A 221 -1.96 -7.06 -16.51
N HIS A 222 -3.15 -6.88 -15.95
CA HIS A 222 -4.37 -6.56 -16.68
C HIS A 222 -5.00 -5.28 -16.16
N TYR A 223 -5.32 -4.37 -17.07
CA TYR A 223 -5.98 -3.11 -16.78
C TYR A 223 -7.18 -2.96 -17.71
N GLU A 224 -8.39 -3.05 -17.18
CA GLU A 224 -9.62 -3.06 -17.95
C GLU A 224 -10.62 -2.02 -17.41
N ASP A 225 -11.35 -1.35 -18.29
CA ASP A 225 -12.40 -0.39 -17.95
C ASP A 225 -11.90 0.70 -16.98
N ILE A 226 -10.81 1.38 -17.34
CA ILE A 226 -10.14 2.40 -16.53
C ILE A 226 -10.59 3.79 -16.99
N ILE A 227 -11.10 4.59 -16.05
CA ILE A 227 -11.45 5.99 -16.26
C ILE A 227 -10.39 6.87 -15.61
N VAL A 228 -9.86 7.85 -16.37
CA VAL A 228 -8.90 8.83 -15.87
C VAL A 228 -9.43 10.25 -16.08
N GLN A 229 -9.44 11.05 -15.01
CA GLN A 229 -9.93 12.43 -15.00
C GLN A 229 -8.90 13.34 -14.33
N ASN A 230 -8.36 14.30 -15.06
CA ASN A 230 -7.30 15.20 -14.60
C ASN A 230 -6.11 14.44 -13.99
N VAL A 231 -5.59 13.48 -14.76
CA VAL A 231 -4.42 12.64 -14.41
C VAL A 231 -3.25 13.06 -15.29
N THR A 232 -2.11 13.39 -14.67
CA THR A 232 -0.95 13.90 -15.41
C THR A 232 -0.35 12.83 -16.31
N ASN A 233 -0.18 11.62 -15.81
CA ASN A 233 0.41 10.50 -16.53
C ASN A 233 -0.52 9.27 -16.44
N PRO A 234 -1.43 9.04 -17.38
CA PRO A 234 -2.39 7.93 -17.29
C PRO A 234 -1.74 6.54 -17.19
N ILE A 235 -0.63 6.32 -17.89
CA ILE A 235 0.12 5.04 -17.90
C ILE A 235 1.60 5.36 -17.81
N VAL A 236 2.30 4.74 -16.86
CA VAL A 236 3.76 4.90 -16.67
C VAL A 236 4.44 3.56 -16.51
N ILE A 237 5.49 3.31 -17.29
CA ILE A 237 6.44 2.21 -17.10
C ILE A 237 7.81 2.84 -16.94
N ASP A 238 8.32 2.89 -15.71
CA ASP A 238 9.59 3.52 -15.36
C ASP A 238 10.58 2.48 -14.84
N GLN A 239 11.55 2.13 -15.67
CA GLN A 239 12.62 1.17 -15.35
C GLN A 239 13.89 1.84 -14.83
N VAL A 240 13.86 3.15 -14.68
CA VAL A 240 14.97 3.95 -14.14
C VAL A 240 14.52 4.78 -12.94
N TYR A 241 13.51 4.27 -12.22
CA TYR A 241 12.94 4.94 -11.05
C TYR A 241 14.01 5.23 -10.00
N CYS A 242 14.23 6.50 -9.76
CA CYS A 242 15.31 6.98 -8.90
C CYS A 242 14.82 8.14 -8.01
N PRO A 243 14.04 7.86 -6.96
CA PRO A 243 13.49 8.89 -6.12
C PRO A 243 14.61 9.69 -5.44
N TYR A 244 14.49 11.02 -5.48
CA TYR A 244 15.46 11.95 -4.87
C TYR A 244 16.91 11.80 -5.37
N ASN A 245 17.15 11.23 -6.57
CA ASN A 245 18.49 10.91 -7.06
C ASN A 245 19.34 10.02 -6.12
N GLN A 246 18.73 9.15 -5.35
CA GLN A 246 19.39 8.29 -4.36
C GLN A 246 19.82 6.93 -4.91
N CYS A 247 19.70 6.70 -6.20
CA CYS A 247 20.15 5.46 -6.85
C CYS A 247 21.58 5.61 -7.41
N ASN A 248 22.26 4.47 -7.61
CA ASN A 248 23.45 4.43 -8.43
C ASN A 248 23.04 4.51 -9.90
N LYS A 249 23.56 5.50 -10.63
CA LYS A 249 23.28 5.72 -12.06
C LYS A 249 24.29 5.02 -12.99
N ASP A 250 25.37 4.46 -12.45
CA ASP A 250 26.36 3.72 -13.21
C ASP A 250 25.84 2.31 -13.52
N VAL A 251 24.95 2.22 -14.49
CA VAL A 251 24.37 0.93 -14.91
C VAL A 251 24.68 0.70 -16.37
N ASP A 252 25.40 -0.36 -16.64
CA ASP A 252 25.34 -1.01 -17.93
C ASP A 252 23.89 -1.45 -18.16
N HIS A 253 23.30 -0.96 -19.25
CA HIS A 253 21.92 -1.29 -19.61
C HIS A 253 21.70 -2.80 -19.54
N ALA A 254 20.90 -3.25 -18.60
CA ALA A 254 20.50 -4.64 -18.54
C ALA A 254 19.91 -5.03 -19.91
N THR A 255 20.55 -5.95 -20.57
CA THR A 255 20.07 -6.49 -21.84
C THR A 255 18.72 -7.14 -21.58
N THR A 256 17.66 -6.49 -22.02
CA THR A 256 16.33 -7.09 -22.06
C THR A 256 16.37 -8.23 -23.09
N THR A 257 16.54 -9.45 -22.63
CA THR A 257 16.30 -10.62 -23.45
C THR A 257 14.77 -10.75 -23.57
N PRO A 258 14.18 -10.63 -24.77
CA PRO A 258 12.76 -10.85 -24.93
C PRO A 258 12.44 -12.30 -24.57
N PRO A 259 11.26 -12.58 -23.98
CA PRO A 259 10.85 -13.94 -23.69
C PRO A 259 10.85 -14.74 -25.00
N GLN A 260 11.56 -15.85 -25.02
CA GLN A 260 11.44 -16.83 -26.11
C GLN A 260 10.00 -17.37 -26.05
N ARG A 261 9.36 -17.38 -27.23
CA ARG A 261 7.97 -17.87 -27.43
C ARG A 261 7.84 -19.35 -27.10
#